data_eb006f1548d6507776cecd9e05317c03
#
_entry.id   eb006f1548d6507776cecd9e05317c03
#
_cell.length_a   1.000
_cell.length_b   1.000
_cell.length_c   1.000
_cell.angle_alpha   90.00
_cell.angle_beta   90.00
_cell.angle_gamma   90.00
#
_symmetry.space_group_name_H-M   'P 1'
#
loop_
_entity.id
_entity.type
_entity.pdbx_description
1 polymer ?
#
loop_
_entity_poly.entity_id
_entity_poly.type
_entity_poly.pdbx_seq_one_letter_code
_entity_poly.pdbx_strand_id
1 'polypeptide(L)'
;SRNQLLDQMAYAMGGRTAEEIVFHDPTTGASNDIEKATNIARTMVIEYGFSDKLGAIKWGDDDDQTTVMDGLQPRKYSDRTAEVIDDEVLKLVETAHTEAWTIINENRDILDELVRQLLVKETLNEKELAEIFAPIKKAPVRPVWLSNERRPDSDKPPVEIPDSLKRSVGMKTEE
;
A
#
# COMPACT_ATOMS: atom_id res chain seq x y z
N SER A 1 -9.10 -4.71 -1.19
CA SER A 1 -8.29 -5.93 -0.93
C SER A 1 -6.99 -5.59 -0.21
N ARG A 2 -6.34 -6.60 0.39
CA ARG A 2 -5.03 -6.45 1.05
C ARG A 2 -3.99 -5.81 0.10
N ASN A 3 -3.92 -6.29 -1.13
CA ASN A 3 -2.96 -5.75 -2.11
C ASN A 3 -3.25 -4.30 -2.47
N GLN A 4 -4.53 -3.90 -2.61
CA GLN A 4 -4.87 -2.50 -2.85
C GLN A 4 -4.48 -1.58 -1.69
N LEU A 5 -4.56 -2.05 -0.44
CA LEU A 5 -4.11 -1.27 0.71
C LEU A 5 -2.57 -1.13 0.71
N LEU A 6 -1.84 -2.19 0.36
CA LEU A 6 -0.39 -2.11 0.17
C LEU A 6 -0.01 -1.12 -0.95
N ASP A 7 -0.74 -1.13 -2.07
CA ASP A 7 -0.55 -0.17 -3.17
C ASP A 7 -0.77 1.27 -2.70
N GLN A 8 -1.82 1.51 -1.90
CA GLN A 8 -2.09 2.84 -1.33
C GLN A 8 -0.97 3.30 -0.38
N MET A 9 -0.41 2.39 0.41
CA MET A 9 0.72 2.71 1.29
C MET A 9 1.98 3.03 0.47
N ALA A 10 2.31 2.21 -0.53
CA ALA A 10 3.45 2.46 -1.41
C ALA A 10 3.30 3.78 -2.18
N TYR A 11 2.07 4.08 -2.65
CA TYR A 11 1.76 5.37 -3.28
C TYR A 11 2.00 6.54 -2.31
N ALA A 12 1.54 6.45 -1.07
CA ALA A 12 1.73 7.48 -0.06
C ALA A 12 3.23 7.70 0.25
N MET A 13 4.04 6.63 0.27
CA MET A 13 5.48 6.71 0.50
C MET A 13 6.26 7.28 -0.69
N GLY A 14 5.66 7.37 -1.88
CA GLY A 14 6.35 7.74 -3.13
C GLY A 14 7.04 9.10 -3.10
N GLY A 15 6.40 10.13 -2.55
CA GLY A 15 6.97 11.48 -2.44
C GLY A 15 8.22 11.49 -1.57
N ARG A 16 8.13 10.92 -0.37
CA ARG A 16 9.25 10.76 0.56
C ARG A 16 10.42 10.00 -0.08
N THR A 17 10.11 8.89 -0.72
CA THR A 17 11.10 8.05 -1.39
C THR A 17 11.80 8.77 -2.53
N ALA A 18 11.06 9.56 -3.31
CA ALA A 18 11.66 10.38 -4.37
C ALA A 18 12.65 11.41 -3.82
N GLU A 19 12.34 12.09 -2.71
CA GLU A 19 13.26 13.00 -2.04
C GLU A 19 14.52 12.27 -1.55
N GLU A 20 14.39 11.10 -0.96
CA GLU A 20 15.51 10.28 -0.47
C GLU A 20 16.44 9.84 -1.61
N ILE A 21 15.88 9.39 -2.74
CA ILE A 21 16.65 8.92 -3.90
C ILE A 21 17.34 10.09 -4.61
N VAL A 22 16.66 11.24 -4.73
CA VAL A 22 17.13 12.34 -5.57
C VAL A 22 18.03 13.29 -4.79
N PHE A 23 17.62 13.66 -3.57
CA PHE A 23 18.28 14.70 -2.78
C PHE A 23 19.08 14.14 -1.60
N HIS A 24 18.86 12.90 -1.20
CA HIS A 24 19.46 12.26 -0.02
C HIS A 24 19.18 13.01 1.29
N ASP A 25 18.23 13.93 1.26
CA ASP A 25 17.83 14.78 2.39
C ASP A 25 16.31 15.02 2.33
N PRO A 26 15.51 14.10 2.88
CA PRO A 26 14.06 14.22 2.82
C PRO A 26 13.55 15.34 3.72
N THR A 27 12.51 16.02 3.26
CA THR A 27 11.87 17.12 3.98
C THR A 27 10.72 16.66 4.87
N THR A 28 10.17 17.59 5.66
CA THR A 28 8.96 17.35 6.48
C THR A 28 7.67 17.33 5.66
N GLY A 29 7.74 17.61 4.35
CA GLY A 29 6.56 17.70 3.47
C GLY A 29 5.75 16.41 3.37
N ALA A 30 6.40 15.27 3.54
CA ALA A 30 5.76 13.95 3.50
C ALA A 30 5.06 13.52 4.81
N SER A 31 4.97 14.39 5.83
CA SER A 31 4.43 14.01 7.16
C SER A 31 3.01 13.44 7.08
N ASN A 32 2.11 14.04 6.30
CA ASN A 32 0.75 13.56 6.13
C ASN A 32 0.67 12.20 5.40
N ASP A 33 1.59 11.95 4.47
CA ASP A 33 1.62 10.69 3.72
C ASP A 33 2.16 9.55 4.58
N ILE A 34 3.14 9.84 5.45
CA ILE A 34 3.60 8.89 6.47
C ILE A 34 2.47 8.55 7.44
N GLU A 35 1.71 9.56 7.90
CA GLU A 35 0.54 9.35 8.76
C GLU A 35 -0.51 8.46 8.08
N LYS A 36 -0.87 8.73 6.83
CA LYS A 36 -1.80 7.90 6.06
C LYS A 36 -1.32 6.46 5.93
N ALA A 37 -0.05 6.25 5.55
CA ALA A 37 0.52 4.90 5.44
C ALA A 37 0.46 4.16 6.78
N THR A 38 0.80 4.83 7.87
CA THR A 38 0.76 4.26 9.24
C THR A 38 -0.66 3.89 9.64
N ASN A 39 -1.65 4.76 9.37
CA ASN A 39 -3.05 4.49 9.70
C ASN A 39 -3.61 3.31 8.90
N ILE A 40 -3.28 3.21 7.60
CA ILE A 40 -3.66 2.06 6.77
C ILE A 40 -3.03 0.78 7.35
N ALA A 41 -1.74 0.78 7.68
CA ALA A 41 -1.07 -0.38 8.26
C ALA A 41 -1.71 -0.81 9.59
N ARG A 42 -2.02 0.15 10.46
CA ARG A 42 -2.68 -0.11 11.74
C ARG A 42 -4.06 -0.74 11.54
N THR A 43 -4.88 -0.18 10.67
CA THR A 43 -6.20 -0.73 10.31
C THR A 43 -6.08 -2.13 9.73
N MET A 44 -5.11 -2.38 8.85
CA MET A 44 -4.85 -3.72 8.30
C MET A 44 -4.57 -4.76 9.37
N VAL A 45 -3.80 -4.42 10.39
CA VAL A 45 -3.42 -5.32 11.47
C VAL A 45 -4.56 -5.48 12.48
N ILE A 46 -5.14 -4.37 12.95
CA ILE A 46 -6.06 -4.36 14.09
C ILE A 46 -7.48 -4.75 13.69
N GLU A 47 -7.96 -4.25 12.54
CA GLU A 47 -9.35 -4.46 12.13
C GLU A 47 -9.52 -5.60 11.14
N TYR A 48 -8.62 -5.69 10.14
CA TYR A 48 -8.81 -6.65 9.04
C TYR A 48 -8.07 -7.97 9.26
N GLY A 49 -7.25 -8.07 10.33
CA GLY A 49 -6.52 -9.28 10.65
C GLY A 49 -5.50 -9.67 9.56
N PHE A 50 -4.90 -8.69 8.88
CA PHE A 50 -3.89 -8.92 7.84
C PHE A 50 -2.48 -9.02 8.43
N SER A 51 -2.34 -9.86 9.46
CA SER A 51 -1.06 -10.17 10.12
C SER A 51 -0.86 -11.68 10.20
N ASP A 52 0.35 -12.13 9.84
CA ASP A 52 0.73 -13.53 9.94
C ASP A 52 0.89 -13.97 11.39
N LYS A 53 1.29 -13.06 12.29
CA LYS A 53 1.53 -13.35 13.70
C LYS A 53 0.26 -13.30 14.56
N LEU A 54 -0.62 -12.34 14.25
CA LEU A 54 -1.84 -12.10 15.05
C LEU A 54 -3.07 -12.86 14.53
N GLY A 55 -3.01 -13.33 13.27
CA GLY A 55 -4.10 -14.06 12.65
C GLY A 55 -5.31 -13.17 12.29
N ALA A 56 -6.38 -13.83 11.84
CA ALA A 56 -7.63 -13.18 11.44
C ALA A 56 -8.50 -12.83 12.68
N ILE A 57 -8.01 -11.93 13.52
CA ILE A 57 -8.67 -11.47 14.74
C ILE A 57 -8.82 -9.95 14.68
N LYS A 58 -9.99 -9.43 15.04
CA LYS A 58 -10.20 -8.00 15.26
C LYS A 58 -9.78 -7.64 16.68
N TRP A 59 -8.70 -6.88 16.83
CA TRP A 59 -8.10 -6.53 18.11
C TRP A 59 -8.66 -5.24 18.74
N GLY A 60 -9.28 -4.38 17.96
CA GLY A 60 -9.89 -3.13 18.44
C GLY A 60 -10.69 -2.44 17.36
N ASP A 61 -11.34 -1.35 17.73
CA ASP A 61 -11.91 -0.40 16.80
C ASP A 61 -10.98 0.82 16.73
N ASP A 62 -10.86 1.43 15.57
CA ASP A 62 -10.03 2.63 15.33
C ASP A 62 -10.56 3.88 16.10
N ASP A 63 -11.71 3.75 16.74
CA ASP A 63 -12.34 4.78 17.58
C ASP A 63 -11.56 5.13 18.86
N ASP A 64 -10.41 4.51 19.10
CA ASP A 64 -9.51 4.87 20.21
C ASP A 64 -8.91 6.29 20.08
N GLN A 65 -9.10 6.97 18.93
CA GLN A 65 -8.70 8.38 18.78
C GLN A 65 -9.61 9.37 19.51
N THR A 66 -10.83 8.98 19.88
CA THR A 66 -11.78 9.88 20.56
C THR A 66 -11.67 9.87 22.09
N THR A 67 -10.84 9.01 22.67
CA THR A 67 -10.79 8.83 24.12
C THR A 67 -9.59 9.49 24.82
N VAL A 68 -9.01 10.53 24.24
CA VAL A 68 -8.00 11.35 24.94
C VAL A 68 -8.60 12.16 26.10
N MET A 69 -9.93 12.22 26.18
CA MET A 69 -10.61 12.95 27.27
C MET A 69 -10.95 12.10 28.50
N ASP A 70 -10.89 10.78 28.43
CA ASP A 70 -11.23 9.91 29.56
C ASP A 70 -10.11 8.87 29.80
N GLY A 71 -9.01 9.33 30.32
CA GLY A 71 -7.74 8.63 30.55
C GLY A 71 -7.76 7.26 31.27
N LEU A 72 -8.82 6.45 31.10
CA LEU A 72 -9.06 5.22 31.86
C LEU A 72 -9.68 4.05 31.08
N GLN A 73 -9.76 4.08 29.74
CA GLN A 73 -10.17 2.85 29.06
C GLN A 73 -8.96 1.92 28.85
N PRO A 74 -8.95 0.75 29.49
CA PRO A 74 -7.86 -0.21 29.32
C PRO A 74 -7.87 -0.72 27.87
N ARG A 75 -6.68 -0.82 27.27
CA ARG A 75 -6.49 -1.51 25.98
C ARG A 75 -7.19 -2.87 26.01
N LYS A 76 -7.87 -3.23 24.92
CA LYS A 76 -8.59 -4.51 24.80
C LYS A 76 -7.65 -5.74 24.66
N TYR A 77 -6.33 -5.52 24.65
CA TYR A 77 -5.31 -6.55 24.48
C TYR A 77 -4.09 -6.31 25.39
N SER A 78 -3.33 -7.37 25.62
CA SER A 78 -2.15 -7.35 26.50
C SER A 78 -0.99 -6.53 25.92
N ASP A 79 -0.05 -6.11 26.75
CA ASP A 79 1.17 -5.41 26.32
C ASP A 79 1.97 -6.24 25.31
N ARG A 80 2.03 -7.56 25.47
CA ARG A 80 2.66 -8.46 24.51
C ARG A 80 1.97 -8.41 23.13
N THR A 81 0.66 -8.32 23.10
CA THR A 81 -0.09 -8.18 21.83
C THR A 81 0.17 -6.81 21.22
N ALA A 82 0.27 -5.76 22.04
CA ALA A 82 0.62 -4.41 21.60
C ALA A 82 1.98 -4.39 20.90
N GLU A 83 3.01 -4.99 21.49
CA GLU A 83 4.34 -5.11 20.87
C GLU A 83 4.27 -5.81 19.50
N VAL A 84 3.50 -6.90 19.38
CA VAL A 84 3.34 -7.59 18.08
C VAL A 84 2.58 -6.74 17.08
N ILE A 85 1.57 -5.97 17.50
CA ILE A 85 0.86 -5.02 16.63
C ILE A 85 1.84 -3.98 16.08
N ASP A 86 2.65 -3.38 16.95
CA ASP A 86 3.63 -2.36 16.57
C ASP A 86 4.67 -2.93 15.58
N ASP A 87 5.17 -4.14 15.81
CA ASP A 87 6.08 -4.86 14.90
C ASP A 87 5.45 -5.09 13.53
N GLU A 88 4.20 -5.56 13.48
CA GLU A 88 3.51 -5.85 12.21
C GLU A 88 3.16 -4.57 11.45
N VAL A 89 2.81 -3.48 12.15
CA VAL A 89 2.59 -2.16 11.55
C VAL A 89 3.91 -1.65 10.94
N LEU A 90 5.01 -1.68 11.71
CA LEU A 90 6.33 -1.29 11.21
C LEU A 90 6.71 -2.08 9.96
N LYS A 91 6.55 -3.41 9.99
CA LYS A 91 6.85 -4.30 8.86
C LYS A 91 6.06 -3.92 7.61
N LEU A 92 4.77 -3.59 7.74
CA LEU A 92 3.93 -3.18 6.60
C LEU A 92 4.39 -1.84 6.02
N VAL A 93 4.68 -0.85 6.86
CA VAL A 93 5.16 0.47 6.42
C VAL A 93 6.52 0.34 5.71
N GLU A 94 7.47 -0.41 6.28
CA GLU A 94 8.77 -0.67 5.68
C GLU A 94 8.67 -1.43 4.35
N THR A 95 7.74 -2.38 4.26
CA THR A 95 7.47 -3.10 3.01
C THR A 95 6.98 -2.13 1.93
N ALA A 96 6.05 -1.26 2.26
CA ALA A 96 5.51 -0.26 1.33
C ALA A 96 6.57 0.77 0.91
N HIS A 97 7.43 1.20 1.85
CA HIS A 97 8.55 2.10 1.55
C HIS A 97 9.57 1.43 0.61
N THR A 98 9.90 0.18 0.86
CA THR A 98 10.81 -0.60 0.00
C THR A 98 10.22 -0.83 -1.39
N GLU A 99 8.92 -1.09 -1.51
CA GLU A 99 8.24 -1.19 -2.80
C GLU A 99 8.30 0.15 -3.56
N ALA A 100 7.99 1.26 -2.91
CA ALA A 100 8.10 2.59 -3.51
C ALA A 100 9.53 2.88 -3.98
N TRP A 101 10.53 2.54 -3.14
CA TRP A 101 11.94 2.68 -3.48
C TRP A 101 12.31 1.89 -4.74
N THR A 102 11.93 0.63 -4.80
CA THR A 102 12.23 -0.24 -5.93
C THR A 102 11.59 0.29 -7.21
N ILE A 103 10.30 0.66 -7.16
CA ILE A 103 9.57 1.18 -8.33
C ILE A 103 10.22 2.47 -8.84
N ILE A 104 10.53 3.43 -7.97
CA ILE A 104 11.11 4.71 -8.37
C ILE A 104 12.52 4.52 -8.89
N ASN A 105 13.34 3.71 -8.21
CA ASN A 105 14.71 3.49 -8.61
C ASN A 105 14.82 2.77 -9.95
N GLU A 106 13.98 1.77 -10.22
CA GLU A 106 13.94 1.06 -11.51
C GLU A 106 13.39 1.92 -12.65
N ASN A 107 12.64 2.97 -12.34
CA ASN A 107 12.03 3.90 -13.28
C ASN A 107 12.60 5.33 -13.15
N ARG A 108 13.84 5.46 -12.67
CA ARG A 108 14.46 6.77 -12.43
C ARG A 108 14.49 7.65 -13.67
N ASP A 109 14.75 7.09 -14.84
CA ASP A 109 14.78 7.83 -16.11
C ASP A 109 13.41 8.45 -16.43
N ILE A 110 12.33 7.77 -16.10
CA ILE A 110 10.96 8.27 -16.28
C ILE A 110 10.67 9.41 -15.31
N LEU A 111 11.10 9.28 -14.05
CA LEU A 111 10.99 10.37 -13.07
C LEU A 111 11.75 11.62 -13.54
N ASP A 112 12.97 11.46 -14.02
CA ASP A 112 13.79 12.56 -14.51
C ASP A 112 13.18 13.21 -15.76
N GLU A 113 12.57 12.44 -16.67
CA GLU A 113 11.87 12.98 -17.83
C GLU A 113 10.59 13.74 -17.42
N LEU A 114 9.82 13.22 -16.48
CA LEU A 114 8.65 13.89 -15.91
C LEU A 114 9.04 15.27 -15.35
N VAL A 115 10.12 15.33 -14.57
CA VAL A 115 10.64 16.58 -14.01
C VAL A 115 11.06 17.57 -15.11
N ARG A 116 11.79 17.10 -16.14
CA ARG A 116 12.20 17.96 -17.27
C ARG A 116 11.00 18.58 -18.00
N GLN A 117 9.97 17.76 -18.25
CA GLN A 117 8.75 18.23 -18.92
C GLN A 117 8.00 19.27 -18.06
N LEU A 118 7.88 19.02 -16.74
CA LEU A 118 7.23 19.95 -15.82
C LEU A 118 7.98 21.28 -15.68
N LEU A 119 9.31 21.25 -15.68
CA LEU A 119 10.13 22.49 -15.64
C LEU A 119 9.95 23.38 -16.90
N VAL A 120 9.61 22.77 -18.03
CA VAL A 120 9.40 23.48 -19.30
C VAL A 120 7.95 23.92 -19.49
N LYS A 121 6.98 23.06 -19.14
CA LYS A 121 5.56 23.25 -19.46
C LYS A 121 4.72 23.68 -18.26
N GLU A 122 5.26 23.56 -17.03
CA GLU A 122 4.58 23.80 -15.74
C GLU A 122 3.39 22.86 -15.47
N THR A 123 2.68 22.40 -16.50
CA THR A 123 1.55 21.47 -16.41
C THR A 123 1.64 20.43 -17.52
N LEU A 124 1.18 19.22 -17.24
CA LEU A 124 1.08 18.11 -18.19
C LEU A 124 -0.36 17.61 -18.23
N ASN A 125 -0.86 17.35 -19.44
CA ASN A 125 -2.16 16.72 -19.61
C ASN A 125 -2.06 15.18 -19.60
N GLU A 126 -3.23 14.49 -19.56
CA GLU A 126 -3.31 13.04 -19.48
C GLU A 126 -2.56 12.33 -20.61
N LYS A 127 -2.62 12.87 -21.84
CA LYS A 127 -1.96 12.28 -23.00
C LYS A 127 -0.44 12.35 -22.88
N GLU A 128 0.09 13.50 -22.45
CA GLU A 128 1.53 13.70 -22.22
C GLU A 128 2.04 12.80 -21.09
N LEU A 129 1.26 12.65 -20.00
CA LEU A 129 1.58 11.72 -18.93
C LEU A 129 1.60 10.28 -19.42
N ALA A 130 0.62 9.87 -20.24
CA ALA A 130 0.57 8.52 -20.79
C ALA A 130 1.79 8.23 -21.68
N GLU A 131 2.25 9.20 -22.49
CA GLU A 131 3.47 9.06 -23.29
C GLU A 131 4.73 8.93 -22.44
N ILE A 132 4.86 9.72 -21.36
CA ILE A 132 6.01 9.66 -20.44
C ILE A 132 6.03 8.31 -19.70
N PHE A 133 4.87 7.81 -19.28
CA PHE A 133 4.76 6.56 -18.53
C PHE A 133 4.68 5.29 -19.40
N ALA A 134 4.61 5.41 -20.72
CA ALA A 134 4.57 4.26 -21.62
C ALA A 134 5.70 3.22 -21.39
N PRO A 135 6.97 3.63 -21.16
CA PRO A 135 8.07 2.70 -20.93
C PRO A 135 8.20 2.20 -19.48
N ILE A 136 7.24 2.49 -18.58
CA ILE A 136 7.35 2.16 -17.16
C ILE A 136 7.50 0.64 -16.94
N LYS A 137 8.49 0.27 -16.17
CA LYS A 137 8.68 -1.10 -15.71
C LYS A 137 7.74 -1.37 -14.54
N LYS A 138 6.79 -2.27 -14.75
CA LYS A 138 5.81 -2.64 -13.72
C LYS A 138 6.48 -3.48 -12.63
N ALA A 139 6.10 -3.24 -11.39
CA ALA A 139 6.51 -4.08 -10.27
C ALA A 139 6.02 -5.54 -10.46
N PRO A 140 6.78 -6.53 -9.97
CA PRO A 140 6.35 -7.92 -10.01
C PRO A 140 5.06 -8.12 -9.20
N VAL A 141 4.26 -9.11 -9.62
CA VAL A 141 3.06 -9.50 -8.87
C VAL A 141 3.49 -10.02 -7.50
N ARG A 142 2.84 -9.51 -6.45
CA ARG A 142 3.12 -9.98 -5.09
C ARG A 142 2.78 -11.46 -4.93
N PRO A 143 3.56 -12.19 -4.13
CA PRO A 143 3.25 -13.60 -3.85
C PRO A 143 1.88 -13.74 -3.16
N VAL A 144 1.28 -14.92 -3.32
CA VAL A 144 0.02 -15.26 -2.63
C VAL A 144 0.20 -15.16 -1.13
N TRP A 145 -0.72 -14.47 -0.47
CA TRP A 145 -0.75 -14.35 0.99
C TRP A 145 -1.82 -15.26 1.59
N LEU A 146 -1.41 -16.23 2.38
CA LEU A 146 -2.28 -17.27 2.96
C LEU A 146 -2.61 -17.04 4.44
N SER A 147 -2.21 -15.90 5.02
CA SER A 147 -2.33 -15.56 6.46
C SER A 147 -1.57 -16.49 7.41
N ASN A 148 -0.99 -17.56 6.93
CA ASN A 148 -0.17 -18.49 7.71
C ASN A 148 0.58 -19.43 6.76
N GLU A 149 1.88 -19.60 6.96
CA GLU A 149 2.74 -20.45 6.13
C GLU A 149 2.33 -21.95 6.14
N ARG A 150 1.58 -22.37 7.15
CA ARG A 150 1.10 -23.77 7.26
C ARG A 150 -0.14 -24.06 6.42
N ARG A 151 -0.74 -23.06 5.80
CA ARG A 151 -1.92 -23.24 4.96
C ARG A 151 -1.50 -23.61 3.55
N PRO A 152 -2.03 -24.69 2.98
CA PRO A 152 -1.76 -25.04 1.60
C PRO A 152 -2.43 -24.02 0.66
N ASP A 153 -1.75 -23.67 -0.42
CA ASP A 153 -2.35 -22.91 -1.51
C ASP A 153 -3.38 -23.79 -2.25
N SER A 154 -4.35 -23.16 -2.88
CA SER A 154 -5.30 -23.85 -3.75
C SER A 154 -4.76 -23.89 -5.18
N ASP A 155 -4.62 -25.07 -5.74
CA ASP A 155 -4.25 -25.31 -7.14
C ASP A 155 -5.40 -25.04 -8.13
N LYS A 156 -6.61 -24.78 -7.59
CA LYS A 156 -7.79 -24.49 -8.42
C LYS A 156 -7.89 -23.00 -8.69
N PRO A 157 -8.00 -22.60 -9.97
CA PRO A 157 -8.26 -21.22 -10.33
C PRO A 157 -9.65 -20.78 -9.84
N PRO A 158 -9.90 -19.47 -9.74
CA PRO A 158 -11.25 -18.94 -9.54
C PRO A 158 -12.20 -19.44 -10.62
N VAL A 159 -13.47 -19.60 -10.25
CA VAL A 159 -14.50 -19.98 -11.22
C VAL A 159 -14.60 -18.94 -12.32
N GLU A 160 -14.52 -19.38 -13.56
CA GLU A 160 -14.68 -18.48 -14.70
C GLU A 160 -16.11 -17.92 -14.74
N ILE A 161 -16.23 -16.61 -14.89
CA ILE A 161 -17.52 -15.96 -15.05
C ILE A 161 -18.01 -16.25 -16.48
N PRO A 162 -19.19 -16.87 -16.67
CA PRO A 162 -19.74 -17.11 -18.00
C PRO A 162 -19.86 -15.81 -18.81
N ASP A 163 -19.57 -15.87 -20.11
CA ASP A 163 -19.58 -14.69 -20.99
C ASP A 163 -20.95 -14.00 -21.05
N SER A 164 -22.02 -14.75 -20.83
CA SER A 164 -23.36 -14.19 -20.69
C SER A 164 -23.50 -13.22 -19.51
N LEU A 165 -22.79 -13.50 -18.40
CA LEU A 165 -22.76 -12.63 -17.21
C LEU A 165 -21.77 -11.48 -17.36
N LYS A 166 -20.62 -11.71 -18.00
CA LYS A 166 -19.66 -10.64 -18.29
C LYS A 166 -20.31 -9.51 -19.09
N ARG A 167 -21.10 -9.85 -20.11
CA ARG A 167 -21.86 -8.88 -20.94
C ARG A 167 -22.92 -8.12 -20.15
N SER A 168 -23.60 -8.77 -19.21
CA SER A 168 -24.64 -8.12 -18.40
C SER A 168 -24.09 -7.11 -17.39
N VAL A 169 -22.81 -7.25 -16.99
CA VAL A 169 -22.14 -6.39 -16.00
C VAL A 169 -21.18 -5.39 -16.67
N GLY A 170 -21.10 -5.36 -18.01
CA GLY A 170 -20.25 -4.43 -18.75
C GLY A 170 -18.74 -4.70 -18.66
N MET A 171 -18.34 -5.92 -18.28
CA MET A 171 -16.95 -6.35 -18.31
C MET A 171 -16.50 -6.65 -19.74
N LYS A 172 -15.35 -6.12 -20.15
CA LYS A 172 -14.76 -6.44 -21.46
C LYS A 172 -14.42 -7.94 -21.51
N THR A 173 -14.90 -8.64 -22.51
CA THR A 173 -14.41 -9.96 -22.89
C THR A 173 -13.06 -9.75 -23.61
N GLU A 174 -11.99 -10.35 -23.12
CA GLU A 174 -10.74 -10.45 -23.88
C GLU A 174 -10.98 -11.32 -25.11
N GLU A 175 -10.78 -10.72 -26.31
CA GLU A 175 -10.64 -11.46 -27.58
C GLU A 175 -9.19 -11.88 -27.77
#